data_c949a1e1c2cb339e3aabd8ba59cdb3cb
#
_entry.id   c949a1e1c2cb339e3aabd8ba59cdb3cb
#
_cell.length_a   1.000
_cell.length_b   1.000
_cell.length_c   1.000
_cell.angle_alpha   90.00
_cell.angle_beta   90.00
_cell.angle_gamma   90.00
#
_symmetry.space_group_name_H-M   'P 1'
#
loop_
_entity.id
_entity.type
_entity.pdbx_description
1 polymer ?
#
loop_
_entity_poly.entity_id
_entity_poly.type
_entity_poly.pdbx_seq_one_letter_code
_entity_poly.pdbx_strand_id
1 'polypeptide(L)'
;MSNVHIVLQGKGGVGKSLAASMLAQYLTKRGESPLCIDTDPINATLAGFQSLNVSKVELLENGDINPRKFDAMMEMIAGSKESVVIDSRASSYSALPSYMFDNGAPDVIADLGHKLILHTIIVGGQSLIDTLQGFASVAEAFPDPAAIVVWLNPYHGPVEAEGKSFEQLKAYRELKDRVAAIVTLPDLKKETFGADVRDMLAARKTFEETLADGDIALMQRHRLGRVRDAVFAELDKAKVV
;
A
#
# COMPACT_ATOMS: atom_id res chain seq x y z
N MET A 1 17.34 9.33 -5.85
CA MET A 1 16.03 9.64 -6.43
C MET A 1 15.03 9.04 -5.47
N SER A 2 14.16 9.82 -4.89
CA SER A 2 13.14 9.34 -3.95
C SER A 2 11.87 8.93 -4.71
N ASN A 3 11.01 8.17 -4.05
CA ASN A 3 9.80 7.63 -4.67
C ASN A 3 8.54 8.17 -3.98
N VAL A 4 7.49 8.40 -4.76
CA VAL A 4 6.14 8.65 -4.23
C VAL A 4 5.31 7.38 -4.46
N HIS A 5 5.03 6.69 -3.38
CA HIS A 5 4.26 5.45 -3.35
C HIS A 5 2.81 5.75 -2.97
N ILE A 6 1.87 5.43 -3.85
CA ILE A 6 0.43 5.59 -3.58
C ILE A 6 -0.22 4.21 -3.54
N VAL A 7 -0.80 3.84 -2.41
CA VAL A 7 -1.54 2.59 -2.27
C VAL A 7 -3.00 2.84 -2.60
N LEU A 8 -3.48 2.30 -3.73
CA LEU A 8 -4.78 2.61 -4.32
C LEU A 8 -5.56 1.35 -4.70
N GLN A 9 -6.76 1.20 -4.17
CA GLN A 9 -7.70 0.13 -4.52
C GLN A 9 -9.11 0.54 -4.09
N GLY A 10 -10.09 0.40 -4.99
CA GLY A 10 -11.47 0.79 -4.74
C GLY A 10 -12.20 -0.11 -3.73
N LYS A 11 -11.79 -1.38 -3.60
CA LYS A 11 -12.38 -2.29 -2.62
C LYS A 11 -11.89 -1.98 -1.21
N GLY A 12 -12.83 -1.85 -0.27
CA GLY A 12 -12.52 -1.72 1.16
C GLY A 12 -12.07 -3.06 1.77
N GLY A 13 -11.24 -3.02 2.83
CA GLY A 13 -10.86 -4.22 3.61
C GLY A 13 -9.85 -5.15 2.95
N VAL A 14 -9.24 -4.78 1.82
CA VAL A 14 -8.29 -5.64 1.08
C VAL A 14 -6.85 -5.58 1.58
N GLY A 15 -6.55 -4.64 2.51
CA GLY A 15 -5.21 -4.50 3.11
C GLY A 15 -4.40 -3.31 2.57
N LYS A 16 -5.02 -2.23 2.10
CA LYS A 16 -4.30 -1.00 1.67
C LYS A 16 -3.39 -0.45 2.77
N SER A 17 -3.96 -0.14 3.92
CA SER A 17 -3.20 0.40 5.06
C SER A 17 -2.16 -0.59 5.58
N LEU A 18 -2.41 -1.90 5.46
CA LEU A 18 -1.42 -2.93 5.76
C LEU A 18 -0.22 -2.83 4.81
N ALA A 19 -0.47 -2.78 3.50
CA ALA A 19 0.60 -2.63 2.50
C ALA A 19 1.37 -1.32 2.69
N ALA A 20 0.68 -0.20 2.93
CA ALA A 20 1.30 1.09 3.21
C ALA A 20 2.17 1.04 4.47
N SER A 21 1.68 0.45 5.57
CA SER A 21 2.46 0.32 6.80
C SER A 21 3.68 -0.59 6.63
N MET A 22 3.55 -1.72 5.91
CA MET A 22 4.67 -2.62 5.63
C MET A 22 5.73 -1.94 4.77
N LEU A 23 5.31 -1.19 3.76
CA LEU A 23 6.22 -0.43 2.90
C LEU A 23 6.97 0.66 3.68
N ALA A 24 6.26 1.44 4.51
CA ALA A 24 6.89 2.46 5.36
C ALA A 24 7.91 1.84 6.32
N GLN A 25 7.58 0.72 6.98
CA GLN A 25 8.50 0.01 7.86
C GLN A 25 9.72 -0.55 7.12
N TYR A 26 9.51 -1.04 5.90
CA TYR A 26 10.61 -1.52 5.05
C TYR A 26 11.58 -0.39 4.68
N LEU A 27 11.07 0.76 4.24
CA LEU A 27 11.90 1.94 3.94
C LEU A 27 12.68 2.40 5.18
N THR A 28 12.00 2.47 6.34
CA THR A 28 12.64 2.80 7.62
C THR A 28 13.77 1.81 7.95
N LYS A 29 13.57 0.52 7.73
CA LYS A 29 14.59 -0.50 7.95
C LYS A 29 15.81 -0.34 7.03
N ARG A 30 15.63 0.23 5.86
CA ARG A 30 16.71 0.57 4.92
C ARG A 30 17.42 1.89 5.25
N GLY A 31 17.02 2.55 6.33
CA GLY A 31 17.63 3.80 6.80
C GLY A 31 17.01 5.06 6.21
N GLU A 32 15.86 4.95 5.54
CA GLU A 32 15.09 6.11 5.11
C GLU A 32 14.17 6.62 6.22
N SER A 33 13.72 7.86 6.08
CA SER A 33 12.71 8.48 6.94
C SER A 33 11.48 8.86 6.10
N PRO A 34 10.71 7.88 5.60
CA PRO A 34 9.65 8.16 4.65
C PRO A 34 8.59 9.10 5.24
N LEU A 35 8.15 10.07 4.44
CA LEU A 35 6.95 10.84 4.75
C LEU A 35 5.73 9.94 4.56
N CYS A 36 5.02 9.64 5.63
CA CYS A 36 3.79 8.86 5.57
C CYS A 36 2.57 9.79 5.57
N ILE A 37 1.63 9.56 4.66
CA ILE A 37 0.40 10.35 4.54
C ILE A 37 -0.80 9.40 4.58
N ASP A 38 -1.74 9.66 5.50
CA ASP A 38 -3.02 8.95 5.58
C ASP A 38 -4.14 9.88 5.10
N THR A 39 -4.85 9.47 4.05
CA THR A 39 -5.96 10.22 3.48
C THR A 39 -7.33 9.66 3.85
N ASP A 40 -7.39 8.69 4.78
CA ASP A 40 -8.65 8.16 5.32
C ASP A 40 -8.91 8.68 6.76
N PRO A 41 -9.53 9.88 6.92
CA PRO A 41 -9.74 10.47 8.23
C PRO A 41 -10.70 9.67 9.12
N ILE A 42 -11.54 8.82 8.52
CA ILE A 42 -12.53 8.02 9.27
C ILE A 42 -11.89 6.78 9.86
N ASN A 43 -11.13 6.05 9.03
CA ASN A 43 -10.48 4.82 9.46
C ASN A 43 -8.99 4.97 9.75
N ALA A 44 -8.42 6.14 9.64
CA ALA A 44 -7.05 6.58 9.97
C ALA A 44 -6.11 5.43 10.46
N THR A 45 -6.05 4.34 9.66
CA THR A 45 -5.40 3.09 10.08
C THR A 45 -3.89 3.26 10.10
N LEU A 46 -3.33 3.88 9.06
CA LEU A 46 -1.90 4.15 8.99
C LEU A 46 -1.49 5.18 10.05
N ALA A 47 -2.29 6.22 10.26
CA ALA A 47 -2.05 7.25 11.25
C ALA A 47 -2.12 6.76 12.72
N GLY A 48 -2.58 5.53 12.93
CA GLY A 48 -2.52 4.90 14.24
C GLY A 48 -1.12 4.42 14.65
N PHE A 49 -0.21 4.21 13.69
CA PHE A 49 1.16 3.77 13.96
C PHE A 49 2.03 4.97 14.38
N GLN A 50 2.18 5.18 15.67
CA GLN A 50 2.87 6.34 16.26
C GLN A 50 4.32 6.48 15.76
N SER A 51 5.03 5.36 15.62
CA SER A 51 6.44 5.32 15.18
C SER A 51 6.64 5.67 13.70
N LEU A 52 5.59 5.67 12.89
CA LEU A 52 5.68 6.04 11.47
C LEU A 52 5.50 7.55 11.21
N ASN A 53 5.20 8.33 12.26
CA ASN A 53 5.04 9.79 12.20
C ASN A 53 4.15 10.25 11.03
N VAL A 54 2.93 9.71 10.97
CA VAL A 54 2.01 9.86 9.83
C VAL A 54 1.31 11.22 9.85
N SER A 55 1.39 11.95 8.75
CA SER A 55 0.59 13.14 8.50
C SER A 55 -0.80 12.77 7.96
N LYS A 56 -1.83 13.46 8.43
CA LYS A 56 -3.22 13.25 7.97
C LYS A 56 -3.61 14.33 6.99
N VAL A 57 -4.23 13.92 5.88
CA VAL A 57 -4.86 14.83 4.92
C VAL A 57 -6.35 14.53 4.87
N GLU A 58 -7.16 15.46 5.36
CA GLU A 58 -8.61 15.33 5.33
C GLU A 58 -9.15 15.74 3.97
N LEU A 59 -9.63 14.76 3.21
CA LEU A 59 -10.14 14.97 1.86
C LEU A 59 -11.63 15.36 1.83
N LEU A 60 -12.34 15.16 2.96
CA LEU A 60 -13.78 15.42 3.01
C LEU A 60 -14.09 16.87 3.31
N GLU A 61 -15.14 17.37 2.65
CA GLU A 61 -15.81 18.62 2.97
C GLU A 61 -17.32 18.41 2.78
N ASN A 62 -18.09 18.69 3.83
CA ASN A 62 -19.54 18.44 3.86
C ASN A 62 -19.95 16.98 3.50
N GLY A 63 -19.10 16.01 3.77
CA GLY A 63 -19.35 14.59 3.52
C GLY A 63 -18.86 14.07 2.15
N ASP A 64 -18.50 14.96 1.22
CA ASP A 64 -17.99 14.64 -0.10
C ASP A 64 -16.49 14.92 -0.21
N ILE A 65 -15.82 14.25 -1.17
CA ILE A 65 -14.41 14.51 -1.46
C ILE A 65 -14.29 15.85 -2.17
N ASN A 66 -13.56 16.79 -1.55
CA ASN A 66 -13.15 18.02 -2.21
C ASN A 66 -11.81 17.84 -2.91
N PRO A 67 -11.74 17.87 -4.27
CA PRO A 67 -10.50 17.68 -5.00
C PRO A 67 -9.37 18.65 -4.63
N ARG A 68 -9.70 19.88 -4.21
CA ARG A 68 -8.70 20.86 -3.75
C ARG A 68 -7.95 20.43 -2.49
N LYS A 69 -8.49 19.50 -1.72
CA LYS A 69 -7.79 18.96 -0.55
C LYS A 69 -6.57 18.11 -0.93
N PHE A 70 -6.53 17.60 -2.16
CA PHE A 70 -5.32 16.94 -2.68
C PHE A 70 -4.15 17.92 -2.88
N ASP A 71 -4.40 19.23 -3.01
CA ASP A 71 -3.34 20.23 -3.09
C ASP A 71 -2.43 20.17 -1.85
N ALA A 72 -3.02 19.97 -0.66
CA ALA A 72 -2.24 19.82 0.58
C ALA A 72 -1.32 18.58 0.54
N MET A 73 -1.78 17.48 -0.07
CA MET A 73 -0.95 16.29 -0.28
C MET A 73 0.21 16.59 -1.24
N MET A 74 -0.05 17.31 -2.33
CA MET A 74 0.99 17.72 -3.29
C MET A 74 2.02 18.67 -2.67
N GLU A 75 1.60 19.60 -1.83
CA GLU A 75 2.52 20.49 -1.08
C GLU A 75 3.42 19.69 -0.12
N MET A 76 2.88 18.65 0.55
CA MET A 76 3.68 17.76 1.38
C MET A 76 4.71 16.99 0.56
N ILE A 77 4.33 16.47 -0.62
CA ILE A 77 5.24 15.81 -1.55
C ILE A 77 6.35 16.77 -1.98
N ALA A 78 5.99 17.98 -2.39
CA ALA A 78 6.94 19.01 -2.84
C ALA A 78 7.93 19.42 -1.75
N GLY A 79 7.49 19.41 -0.48
CA GLY A 79 8.35 19.71 0.66
C GLY A 79 9.27 18.56 1.09
N SER A 80 9.05 17.33 0.59
CA SER A 80 9.81 16.15 0.99
C SER A 80 11.02 15.91 0.08
N LYS A 81 12.15 15.53 0.70
CA LYS A 81 13.32 14.99 0.00
C LYS A 81 13.42 13.46 0.12
N GLU A 82 12.62 12.90 0.99
CA GLU A 82 12.55 11.47 1.29
C GLU A 82 11.45 10.81 0.46
N SER A 83 11.45 9.48 0.44
CA SER A 83 10.34 8.73 -0.15
C SER A 83 9.02 9.04 0.59
N VAL A 84 7.92 9.05 -0.15
CA VAL A 84 6.59 9.34 0.38
C VAL A 84 5.71 8.11 0.26
N VAL A 85 5.00 7.74 1.32
CA VAL A 85 4.05 6.61 1.33
C VAL A 85 2.65 7.13 1.64
N ILE A 86 1.73 6.99 0.70
CA ILE A 86 0.36 7.49 0.79
C ILE A 86 -0.61 6.34 0.90
N ASP A 87 -1.33 6.25 2.02
CA ASP A 87 -2.47 5.34 2.19
C ASP A 87 -3.75 6.04 1.75
N SER A 88 -4.36 5.55 0.68
CA SER A 88 -5.57 6.14 0.15
C SER A 88 -6.82 5.45 0.67
N ARG A 89 -7.88 6.24 0.95
CA ARG A 89 -9.17 5.64 1.27
C ARG A 89 -9.84 5.05 0.01
N ALA A 90 -10.67 4.02 0.22
CA ALA A 90 -11.36 3.37 -0.89
C ALA A 90 -12.28 4.32 -1.69
N SER A 91 -12.90 5.30 -1.03
CA SER A 91 -13.79 6.27 -1.71
C SER A 91 -13.04 7.31 -2.55
N SER A 92 -11.74 7.52 -2.33
CA SER A 92 -10.94 8.41 -3.19
C SER A 92 -10.40 7.72 -4.44
N TYR A 93 -10.78 6.46 -4.65
CA TYR A 93 -10.27 5.62 -5.74
C TYR A 93 -10.50 6.19 -7.14
N SER A 94 -11.60 6.91 -7.39
CA SER A 94 -11.85 7.63 -8.64
C SER A 94 -11.42 9.09 -8.59
N ALA A 95 -11.58 9.76 -7.44
CA ALA A 95 -11.29 11.18 -7.31
C ALA A 95 -9.79 11.49 -7.37
N LEU A 96 -8.94 10.65 -6.76
CA LEU A 96 -7.50 10.86 -6.78
C LEU A 96 -6.90 10.73 -8.19
N PRO A 97 -7.19 9.67 -8.98
CA PRO A 97 -6.72 9.59 -10.36
C PRO A 97 -7.20 10.77 -11.22
N SER A 98 -8.48 11.15 -11.12
CA SER A 98 -9.01 12.32 -11.87
C SER A 98 -8.24 13.59 -11.50
N TYR A 99 -8.06 13.86 -10.20
CA TYR A 99 -7.26 15.01 -9.75
C TYR A 99 -5.84 14.97 -10.30
N MET A 100 -5.17 13.82 -10.20
CA MET A 100 -3.79 13.64 -10.67
C MET A 100 -3.67 13.90 -12.17
N PHE A 101 -4.60 13.40 -12.95
CA PHE A 101 -4.62 13.57 -14.40
C PHE A 101 -4.96 15.00 -14.80
N ASP A 102 -6.07 15.56 -14.28
CA ASP A 102 -6.58 16.88 -14.65
C ASP A 102 -5.57 18.00 -14.33
N ASN A 103 -4.73 17.81 -13.31
CA ASN A 103 -3.74 18.79 -12.87
C ASN A 103 -2.31 18.45 -13.30
N GLY A 104 -2.07 17.41 -14.10
CA GLY A 104 -0.72 17.03 -14.52
C GLY A 104 0.21 16.67 -13.36
N ALA A 105 -0.34 16.18 -12.24
CA ALA A 105 0.41 15.91 -11.02
C ALA A 105 1.55 14.88 -11.20
N PRO A 106 1.47 13.86 -12.07
CA PRO A 106 2.60 12.97 -12.34
C PRO A 106 3.83 13.71 -12.90
N ASP A 107 3.63 14.70 -13.77
CA ASP A 107 4.73 15.51 -14.32
C ASP A 107 5.35 16.39 -13.23
N VAL A 108 4.51 17.00 -12.38
CA VAL A 108 4.98 17.78 -11.22
C VAL A 108 5.81 16.91 -10.28
N ILE A 109 5.37 15.68 -9.99
CA ILE A 109 6.12 14.72 -9.16
C ILE A 109 7.48 14.40 -9.81
N ALA A 110 7.51 14.19 -11.12
CA ALA A 110 8.74 13.92 -11.86
C ALA A 110 9.69 15.13 -11.85
N ASP A 111 9.19 16.34 -12.05
CA ASP A 111 9.96 17.60 -12.02
C ASP A 111 10.58 17.87 -10.63
N LEU A 112 9.90 17.42 -9.57
CA LEU A 112 10.41 17.45 -8.19
C LEU A 112 11.51 16.40 -7.94
N GLY A 113 11.81 15.54 -8.92
CA GLY A 113 12.83 14.49 -8.82
C GLY A 113 12.36 13.20 -8.17
N HIS A 114 11.06 13.02 -8.02
CA HIS A 114 10.45 11.80 -7.51
C HIS A 114 9.98 10.89 -8.64
N LYS A 115 9.92 9.57 -8.35
CA LYS A 115 9.28 8.59 -9.24
C LYS A 115 7.94 8.18 -8.65
N LEU A 116 6.88 8.24 -9.46
CA LEU A 116 5.55 7.78 -9.04
C LEU A 116 5.42 6.27 -9.16
N ILE A 117 5.05 5.62 -8.05
CA ILE A 117 4.83 4.18 -7.95
C ILE A 117 3.45 3.93 -7.34
N LEU A 118 2.63 3.22 -8.09
CA LEU A 118 1.27 2.87 -7.67
C LEU A 118 1.27 1.45 -7.12
N HIS A 119 0.69 1.26 -5.94
CA HIS A 119 0.51 -0.04 -5.33
C HIS A 119 -0.97 -0.40 -5.35
N THR A 120 -1.30 -1.57 -5.92
CA THR A 120 -2.67 -2.09 -5.89
C THR A 120 -2.69 -3.48 -5.27
N ILE A 121 -3.79 -3.82 -4.58
CA ILE A 121 -3.91 -5.07 -3.84
C ILE A 121 -4.92 -5.97 -4.54
N ILE A 122 -4.52 -7.20 -4.83
CA ILE A 122 -5.39 -8.28 -5.31
C ILE A 122 -5.57 -9.27 -4.17
N VAL A 123 -6.81 -9.61 -3.87
CA VAL A 123 -7.16 -10.61 -2.85
C VAL A 123 -7.85 -11.81 -3.48
N GLY A 124 -7.68 -12.96 -2.87
CA GLY A 124 -8.40 -14.17 -3.26
C GLY A 124 -9.86 -14.21 -2.79
N GLY A 125 -10.55 -15.28 -3.13
CA GLY A 125 -11.93 -15.51 -2.70
C GLY A 125 -12.96 -14.58 -3.35
N GLN A 126 -13.99 -14.19 -2.62
CA GLN A 126 -15.14 -13.44 -3.16
C GLN A 126 -14.79 -12.07 -3.76
N SER A 127 -13.73 -11.43 -3.29
CA SER A 127 -13.32 -10.11 -3.76
C SER A 127 -12.29 -10.14 -4.89
N LEU A 128 -11.95 -11.31 -5.42
CA LEU A 128 -10.95 -11.44 -6.49
C LEU A 128 -11.34 -10.62 -7.72
N ILE A 129 -12.57 -10.78 -8.21
CA ILE A 129 -13.05 -10.07 -9.41
C ILE A 129 -13.03 -8.55 -9.19
N ASP A 130 -13.54 -8.07 -8.05
CA ASP A 130 -13.56 -6.63 -7.73
C ASP A 130 -12.13 -6.05 -7.69
N THR A 131 -11.18 -6.78 -7.12
CA THR A 131 -9.80 -6.31 -7.03
C THR A 131 -9.05 -6.40 -8.36
N LEU A 132 -9.36 -7.36 -9.22
CA LEU A 132 -8.85 -7.41 -10.60
C LEU A 132 -9.39 -6.26 -11.45
N GLN A 133 -10.67 -5.92 -11.32
CA GLN A 133 -11.24 -4.74 -11.95
C GLN A 133 -10.58 -3.46 -11.44
N GLY A 134 -10.35 -3.37 -10.13
CA GLY A 134 -9.61 -2.27 -9.53
C GLY A 134 -8.20 -2.11 -10.10
N PHE A 135 -7.47 -3.19 -10.27
CA PHE A 135 -6.15 -3.17 -10.92
C PHE A 135 -6.22 -2.65 -12.35
N ALA A 136 -7.18 -3.14 -13.15
CA ALA A 136 -7.35 -2.68 -14.52
C ALA A 136 -7.64 -1.18 -14.58
N SER A 137 -8.53 -0.69 -13.72
CA SER A 137 -8.86 0.75 -13.66
C SER A 137 -7.68 1.62 -13.21
N VAL A 138 -6.82 1.15 -12.29
CA VAL A 138 -5.59 1.87 -11.92
C VAL A 138 -4.65 1.95 -13.12
N ALA A 139 -4.47 0.86 -13.86
CA ALA A 139 -3.61 0.84 -15.04
C ALA A 139 -4.12 1.74 -16.18
N GLU A 140 -5.44 1.89 -16.31
CA GLU A 140 -6.08 2.77 -17.28
C GLU A 140 -5.97 4.24 -16.87
N ALA A 141 -6.19 4.53 -15.59
CA ALA A 141 -6.21 5.90 -15.07
C ALA A 141 -4.82 6.56 -14.98
N PHE A 142 -3.76 5.76 -14.85
CA PHE A 142 -2.39 6.26 -14.77
C PHE A 142 -1.56 5.74 -15.94
N PRO A 143 -1.42 6.49 -17.03
CA PRO A 143 -0.56 6.10 -18.15
C PRO A 143 0.92 6.09 -17.75
N ASP A 144 1.80 5.62 -18.65
CA ASP A 144 3.24 5.73 -18.45
C ASP A 144 3.67 7.20 -18.20
N PRO A 145 4.67 7.44 -17.33
CA PRO A 145 5.65 6.48 -16.80
C PRO A 145 5.34 5.92 -15.39
N ALA A 146 4.12 6.00 -14.89
CA ALA A 146 3.79 5.48 -13.56
C ALA A 146 3.98 3.96 -13.49
N ALA A 147 4.83 3.50 -12.57
CA ALA A 147 5.08 2.08 -12.33
C ALA A 147 3.98 1.47 -11.44
N ILE A 148 3.50 0.27 -11.77
CA ILE A 148 2.49 -0.42 -10.96
C ILE A 148 3.12 -1.62 -10.24
N VAL A 149 2.93 -1.68 -8.94
CA VAL A 149 3.29 -2.81 -8.07
C VAL A 149 2.01 -3.49 -7.61
N VAL A 150 1.90 -4.77 -7.89
CA VAL A 150 0.73 -5.57 -7.49
C VAL A 150 1.05 -6.35 -6.23
N TRP A 151 0.24 -6.18 -5.19
CA TRP A 151 0.31 -6.96 -3.97
C TRP A 151 -0.70 -8.10 -4.00
N LEU A 152 -0.23 -9.34 -3.91
CA LEU A 152 -1.08 -10.51 -3.80
C LEU A 152 -1.30 -10.82 -2.31
N ASN A 153 -2.54 -10.67 -1.85
CA ASN A 153 -2.91 -10.91 -0.45
C ASN A 153 -3.80 -12.15 -0.33
N PRO A 154 -3.26 -13.30 0.11
CA PRO A 154 -3.99 -14.55 0.22
C PRO A 154 -4.85 -14.67 1.49
N TYR A 155 -5.03 -13.59 2.27
CA TYR A 155 -5.75 -13.62 3.55
C TYR A 155 -7.17 -14.20 3.45
N HIS A 156 -7.86 -13.96 2.34
CA HIS A 156 -9.22 -14.47 2.07
C HIS A 156 -9.23 -15.76 1.23
N GLY A 157 -8.08 -16.31 0.95
CA GLY A 157 -7.87 -17.50 0.13
C GLY A 157 -6.83 -17.24 -0.97
N PRO A 158 -6.44 -18.29 -1.71
CA PRO A 158 -5.45 -18.16 -2.77
C PRO A 158 -5.91 -17.17 -3.84
N VAL A 159 -4.96 -16.40 -4.40
CA VAL A 159 -5.22 -15.44 -5.47
C VAL A 159 -5.20 -16.20 -6.80
N GLU A 160 -6.27 -16.94 -7.05
CA GLU A 160 -6.44 -17.80 -8.23
C GLU A 160 -7.91 -17.86 -8.66
N ALA A 161 -8.14 -18.16 -9.93
CA ALA A 161 -9.46 -18.44 -10.47
C ALA A 161 -9.38 -19.61 -11.46
N GLU A 162 -10.32 -20.55 -11.39
CA GLU A 162 -10.38 -21.71 -12.27
C GLU A 162 -9.05 -22.50 -12.36
N GLY A 163 -8.34 -22.62 -11.23
CA GLY A 163 -7.03 -23.28 -11.17
C GLY A 163 -5.87 -22.51 -11.81
N LYS A 164 -6.08 -21.23 -12.16
CA LYS A 164 -5.07 -20.35 -12.75
C LYS A 164 -4.56 -19.37 -11.70
N SER A 165 -3.22 -19.27 -11.56
CA SER A 165 -2.58 -18.25 -10.74
C SER A 165 -2.84 -16.83 -11.30
N PHE A 166 -2.61 -15.79 -10.47
CA PHE A 166 -2.76 -14.38 -10.89
C PHE A 166 -2.08 -14.08 -12.23
N GLU A 167 -0.86 -14.55 -12.44
CA GLU A 167 -0.09 -14.31 -13.67
C GLU A 167 -0.69 -14.98 -14.92
N GLN A 168 -1.54 -15.98 -14.73
CA GLN A 168 -2.25 -16.66 -15.81
C GLN A 168 -3.63 -16.03 -16.10
N LEU A 169 -4.11 -15.15 -15.22
CA LEU A 169 -5.39 -14.47 -15.43
C LEU A 169 -5.30 -13.44 -16.55
N LYS A 170 -6.44 -13.25 -17.22
CA LYS A 170 -6.56 -12.32 -18.36
C LYS A 170 -6.11 -10.91 -17.98
N ALA A 171 -6.57 -10.39 -16.85
CA ALA A 171 -6.24 -9.03 -16.39
C ALA A 171 -4.72 -8.78 -16.28
N TYR A 172 -3.96 -9.73 -15.71
CA TYR A 172 -2.50 -9.61 -15.66
C TYR A 172 -1.88 -9.72 -17.07
N ARG A 173 -2.29 -10.69 -17.86
CA ARG A 173 -1.70 -10.92 -19.19
C ARG A 173 -1.85 -9.74 -20.13
N GLU A 174 -2.97 -9.00 -20.04
CA GLU A 174 -3.22 -7.79 -20.82
C GLU A 174 -2.45 -6.57 -20.33
N LEU A 175 -2.11 -6.55 -19.04
CA LEU A 175 -1.49 -5.39 -18.39
C LEU A 175 -0.05 -5.67 -17.87
N LYS A 176 0.53 -6.83 -18.20
CA LYS A 176 1.83 -7.26 -17.66
C LYS A 176 2.95 -6.24 -17.89
N ASP A 177 2.93 -5.57 -19.03
CA ASP A 177 3.95 -4.59 -19.40
C ASP A 177 3.88 -3.30 -18.56
N ARG A 178 2.75 -3.10 -17.84
CA ARG A 178 2.54 -2.01 -16.86
C ARG A 178 2.94 -2.42 -15.44
N VAL A 179 3.11 -3.71 -15.18
CA VAL A 179 3.45 -4.24 -13.85
C VAL A 179 4.96 -4.25 -13.68
N ALA A 180 5.46 -3.34 -12.85
CA ALA A 180 6.88 -3.27 -12.53
C ALA A 180 7.32 -4.39 -11.58
N ALA A 181 6.45 -4.81 -10.66
CA ALA A 181 6.73 -5.90 -9.72
C ALA A 181 5.45 -6.50 -9.13
N ILE A 182 5.60 -7.73 -8.61
CA ILE A 182 4.59 -8.42 -7.81
C ILE A 182 5.19 -8.66 -6.42
N VAL A 183 4.46 -8.30 -5.38
CA VAL A 183 4.78 -8.55 -3.97
C VAL A 183 3.76 -9.54 -3.43
N THR A 184 4.18 -10.73 -3.04
CA THR A 184 3.28 -11.74 -2.50
C THR A 184 3.34 -11.75 -0.98
N LEU A 185 2.22 -11.41 -0.32
CA LEU A 185 2.13 -11.55 1.13
C LEU A 185 2.11 -13.05 1.49
N PRO A 186 2.78 -13.44 2.59
CA PRO A 186 2.80 -14.84 2.99
C PRO A 186 1.41 -15.36 3.36
N ASP A 187 1.10 -16.57 2.92
CA ASP A 187 -0.10 -17.29 3.40
C ASP A 187 0.15 -17.78 4.83
N LEU A 188 -0.50 -17.14 5.78
CA LEU A 188 -0.29 -17.34 7.20
C LEU A 188 -1.33 -18.29 7.79
N LYS A 189 -0.89 -19.26 8.60
CA LYS A 189 -1.82 -20.05 9.43
C LYS A 189 -2.60 -19.11 10.35
N LYS A 190 -3.93 -19.06 10.17
CA LYS A 190 -4.84 -18.08 10.82
C LYS A 190 -4.78 -18.12 12.34
N GLU A 191 -4.61 -19.34 12.92
CA GLU A 191 -4.64 -19.58 14.36
C GLU A 191 -3.33 -19.18 15.08
N THR A 192 -2.24 -18.96 14.35
CA THR A 192 -0.93 -18.64 14.91
C THR A 192 -0.38 -17.35 14.30
N PHE A 193 0.37 -17.44 13.21
CA PHE A 193 0.99 -16.29 12.54
C PHE A 193 -0.03 -15.19 12.18
N GLY A 194 -1.21 -15.60 11.65
CA GLY A 194 -2.26 -14.66 11.29
C GLY A 194 -2.88 -13.96 12.51
N ALA A 195 -3.02 -14.69 13.64
CA ALA A 195 -3.46 -14.12 14.91
C ALA A 195 -2.44 -13.08 15.42
N ASP A 196 -1.15 -13.45 15.46
CA ASP A 196 -0.10 -12.54 15.94
C ASP A 196 -0.02 -11.25 15.12
N VAL A 197 -0.11 -11.35 13.78
CA VAL A 197 -0.13 -10.17 12.90
C VAL A 197 -1.37 -9.31 13.17
N ARG A 198 -2.53 -9.92 13.31
CA ARG A 198 -3.77 -9.21 13.61
C ARG A 198 -3.69 -8.47 14.94
N ASP A 199 -3.15 -9.10 15.99
CA ASP A 199 -3.00 -8.51 17.32
C ASP A 199 -2.01 -7.34 17.28
N MET A 200 -0.88 -7.47 16.58
CA MET A 200 0.09 -6.41 16.34
C MET A 200 -0.55 -5.21 15.65
N LEU A 201 -1.32 -5.47 14.56
CA LEU A 201 -2.00 -4.41 13.81
C LEU A 201 -3.13 -3.75 14.62
N ALA A 202 -3.86 -4.52 15.43
CA ALA A 202 -4.89 -3.99 16.32
C ALA A 202 -4.27 -3.07 17.39
N ALA A 203 -3.08 -3.42 17.89
CA ALA A 203 -2.32 -2.60 18.82
C ALA A 203 -1.64 -1.39 18.16
N ARG A 204 -1.73 -1.24 16.83
CA ARG A 204 -1.05 -0.18 16.05
C ARG A 204 0.47 -0.15 16.28
N LYS A 205 1.07 -1.31 16.47
CA LYS A 205 2.53 -1.46 16.62
C LYS A 205 3.17 -1.91 15.31
N THR A 206 4.35 -1.39 15.04
CA THR A 206 5.22 -1.88 13.96
C THR A 206 5.87 -3.21 14.36
N PHE A 207 6.47 -3.88 13.39
CA PHE A 207 7.27 -5.08 13.67
C PHE A 207 8.41 -4.76 14.66
N GLU A 208 9.14 -3.67 14.46
CA GLU A 208 10.28 -3.33 15.32
C GLU A 208 9.83 -3.03 16.77
N GLU A 209 8.73 -2.28 16.96
CA GLU A 209 8.17 -2.05 18.28
C GLU A 209 7.76 -3.36 18.96
N THR A 210 7.08 -4.25 18.21
CA THR A 210 6.60 -5.52 18.77
C THR A 210 7.75 -6.49 19.06
N LEU A 211 8.78 -6.51 18.21
CA LEU A 211 9.94 -7.38 18.41
C LEU A 211 10.84 -6.90 19.57
N ALA A 212 10.86 -5.61 19.85
CA ALA A 212 11.57 -5.02 20.97
C ALA A 212 10.81 -5.11 22.29
N ASP A 213 9.50 -5.37 22.26
CA ASP A 213 8.64 -5.41 23.43
C ASP A 213 8.87 -6.69 24.25
N GLY A 214 9.40 -6.53 25.46
CA GLY A 214 9.71 -7.63 26.39
C GLY A 214 8.47 -8.35 26.92
N ASP A 215 7.30 -7.71 26.90
CA ASP A 215 6.04 -8.27 27.40
C ASP A 215 5.41 -9.21 26.36
N ILE A 216 5.84 -9.17 25.12
CA ILE A 216 5.38 -10.08 24.05
C ILE A 216 6.09 -11.44 24.19
N ALA A 217 5.31 -12.52 24.17
CA ALA A 217 5.84 -13.88 24.30
C ALA A 217 6.90 -14.20 23.24
N LEU A 218 7.96 -14.94 23.65
CA LEU A 218 9.10 -15.28 22.80
C LEU A 218 8.68 -15.86 21.42
N MET A 219 7.76 -16.83 21.42
CA MET A 219 7.32 -17.49 20.19
C MET A 219 6.46 -16.58 19.31
N GLN A 220 5.73 -15.65 19.87
CA GLN A 220 5.00 -14.63 19.13
C GLN A 220 5.97 -13.68 18.43
N ARG A 221 6.96 -13.15 19.15
CA ARG A 221 8.05 -12.33 18.55
C ARG A 221 8.77 -13.08 17.44
N HIS A 222 9.11 -14.37 17.66
CA HIS A 222 9.78 -15.18 16.66
C HIS A 222 8.94 -15.32 15.37
N ARG A 223 7.63 -15.60 15.49
CA ARG A 223 6.74 -15.70 14.33
C ARG A 223 6.59 -14.38 13.60
N LEU A 224 6.41 -13.26 14.32
CA LEU A 224 6.33 -11.92 13.73
C LEU A 224 7.62 -11.52 13.01
N GLY A 225 8.78 -11.86 13.58
CA GLY A 225 10.06 -11.70 12.90
C GLY A 225 10.13 -12.43 11.56
N ARG A 226 9.67 -13.67 11.51
CA ARG A 226 9.60 -14.45 10.25
C ARG A 226 8.63 -13.84 9.23
N VAL A 227 7.50 -13.31 9.67
CA VAL A 227 6.55 -12.62 8.78
C VAL A 227 7.18 -11.36 8.21
N ARG A 228 7.79 -10.52 9.06
CA ARG A 228 8.52 -9.33 8.63
C ARG A 228 9.56 -9.68 7.57
N ASP A 229 10.40 -10.64 7.86
CA ASP A 229 11.51 -11.03 6.98
C ASP A 229 11.00 -11.58 5.63
N ALA A 230 9.88 -12.31 5.64
CA ALA A 230 9.26 -12.79 4.41
C ALA A 230 8.70 -11.64 3.55
N VAL A 231 8.01 -10.68 4.16
CA VAL A 231 7.47 -9.51 3.44
C VAL A 231 8.60 -8.63 2.92
N PHE A 232 9.63 -8.38 3.72
CA PHE A 232 10.76 -7.55 3.31
C PHE A 232 11.57 -8.20 2.19
N ALA A 233 11.72 -9.53 2.20
CA ALA A 233 12.35 -10.26 1.11
C ALA A 233 11.56 -10.13 -0.22
N GLU A 234 10.23 -10.09 -0.19
CA GLU A 234 9.43 -9.82 -1.38
C GLU A 234 9.62 -8.37 -1.89
N LEU A 235 9.71 -7.40 -0.99
CA LEU A 235 9.99 -6.01 -1.35
C LEU A 235 11.42 -5.84 -1.92
N ASP A 236 12.41 -6.56 -1.38
CA ASP A 236 13.77 -6.60 -1.93
C ASP A 236 13.80 -7.15 -3.38
N LYS A 237 13.01 -8.19 -3.66
CA LYS A 237 12.88 -8.75 -5.02
C LYS A 237 12.22 -7.75 -5.98
N ALA A 238 11.25 -6.99 -5.50
CA ALA A 238 10.49 -6.05 -6.30
C ALA A 238 11.35 -4.91 -6.88
N LYS A 239 12.45 -4.53 -6.21
CA LYS A 239 13.42 -3.49 -6.65
C LYS A 239 12.78 -2.14 -7.04
N VAL A 240 11.64 -1.83 -6.50
CA VAL A 240 10.87 -0.59 -6.79
C VAL A 240 10.88 0.40 -5.62
N VAL A 241 11.71 0.12 -4.63
CA VAL A 241 11.92 0.89 -3.40
C VAL A 241 13.40 1.11 -3.19
#